data_a25bf47f54477b7fd0c37d5e4d567891
#
_entry.id   a25bf47f54477b7fd0c37d5e4d567891
#
_cell.length_a   1.000
_cell.length_b   1.000
_cell.length_c   1.000
_cell.angle_alpha   90.00
_cell.angle_beta   90.00
_cell.angle_gamma   90.00
#
_symmetry.space_group_name_H-M   'P 1'
#
loop_
_entity.id
_entity.type
_entity.pdbx_description
1 polymer ?
#
loop_
_entity_poly.entity_id
_entity_poly.type
_entity_poly.pdbx_seq_one_letter_code
_entity_poly.pdbx_strand_id
1 'polypeptide(L)'
;MKDRITISISSVNGTRHFNISKLFKRNAVIGLWLVLFSVLITAAVINYLVYTVEQAQTEQRLLSEKTLNLQAELAKLEAARETLQQELTLKQDEMILVTQRLGEIELSLGLENAQYHDFEDRLDIATVTSSARMAMLQLVPNGSPLDFNKRSSRFGVRNHPILGKRKHHNGIDLTAPKGTPIFAPADGVVEVVRRSNTGYGNLLKIRHAFGFSSLYAHLDDFNVTNGSFVHKGQKIATAGNTGSSTAPHLHYEIHFLDRSLNPQHFMEWNSGNFDLLFEKERSIKWDSLVTMLQTKASTQLQLSSLKDAQSSEIAE
;
A
#
# COMPACT_ATOMS: atom_id res chain seq x y z
N MET A 1 -39.23 79.51 86.11
CA MET A 1 -38.08 80.26 85.61
C MET A 1 -37.63 79.74 84.23
N LYS A 2 -37.68 80.53 83.18
CA LYS A 2 -37.27 80.14 81.85
C LYS A 2 -35.77 80.24 81.73
N ASP A 3 -35.00 79.10 81.73
CA ASP A 3 -33.59 79.11 81.56
C ASP A 3 -33.20 79.60 80.13
N ARG A 4 -32.78 80.81 80.09
CA ARG A 4 -32.23 81.46 78.88
C ARG A 4 -30.74 81.46 79.03
N ILE A 5 -30.02 80.92 78.05
CA ILE A 5 -28.54 81.03 77.95
C ILE A 5 -28.26 82.36 77.21
N THR A 6 -27.56 83.25 77.82
CA THR A 6 -27.13 84.50 77.22
C THR A 6 -25.64 84.37 76.87
N ILE A 7 -25.29 84.44 75.63
CA ILE A 7 -23.88 84.49 75.17
C ILE A 7 -23.53 85.98 75.05
N SER A 8 -22.58 86.41 75.82
CA SER A 8 -22.05 87.76 75.75
C SER A 8 -20.70 87.75 74.98
N ILE A 9 -20.66 88.46 73.90
CA ILE A 9 -19.42 88.67 73.14
C ILE A 9 -18.98 90.11 73.43
N SER A 10 -17.86 90.19 74.11
CA SER A 10 -17.22 91.50 74.43
C SER A 10 -16.14 91.80 73.41
N SER A 11 -16.24 92.97 72.78
CA SER A 11 -15.21 93.50 71.90
C SER A 11 -14.84 94.93 72.40
N VAL A 12 -13.76 95.56 71.90
CA VAL A 12 -13.27 96.89 72.27
C VAL A 12 -14.35 97.98 72.08
N ASN A 13 -15.38 97.72 71.26
CA ASN A 13 -16.48 98.66 70.95
C ASN A 13 -17.79 98.33 71.66
N GLY A 14 -17.80 97.50 72.73
CA GLY A 14 -18.97 97.19 73.50
C GLY A 14 -19.32 95.73 73.53
N THR A 15 -20.24 95.37 74.48
CA THR A 15 -20.71 94.00 74.72
C THR A 15 -22.05 93.77 74.04
N ARG A 16 -22.15 92.76 73.16
CA ARG A 16 -23.47 92.33 72.59
C ARG A 16 -23.94 91.07 73.27
N HIS A 17 -25.16 91.09 73.77
CA HIS A 17 -25.77 89.88 74.39
C HIS A 17 -26.74 89.23 73.46
N PHE A 18 -26.55 87.93 73.18
CA PHE A 18 -27.43 87.08 72.36
C PHE A 18 -28.18 86.14 73.27
N ASN A 19 -29.52 86.22 73.33
CA ASN A 19 -30.33 85.29 74.07
C ASN A 19 -30.76 84.09 73.20
N ILE A 20 -30.24 82.94 73.52
CA ILE A 20 -30.54 81.70 72.82
C ILE A 20 -31.72 80.94 73.52
N SER A 21 -32.87 80.79 72.86
CA SER A 21 -33.97 80.07 73.41
C SER A 21 -33.75 78.52 73.38
N LYS A 22 -34.37 77.79 74.34
CA LYS A 22 -34.28 76.30 74.37
C LYS A 22 -34.71 75.64 73.02
N LEU A 23 -35.69 76.28 72.35
CA LEU A 23 -36.11 75.82 70.98
C LEU A 23 -35.00 75.97 69.95
N PHE A 24 -34.21 77.03 69.96
CA PHE A 24 -33.09 77.21 69.03
C PHE A 24 -32.00 76.16 69.26
N LYS A 25 -31.66 75.86 70.54
CA LYS A 25 -30.71 74.75 70.83
C LYS A 25 -31.18 73.42 70.31
N ARG A 26 -32.49 73.07 70.57
CA ARG A 26 -33.04 71.81 70.09
C ARG A 26 -33.04 71.71 68.59
N ASN A 27 -33.43 72.78 67.91
CA ASN A 27 -33.43 72.81 66.45
C ASN A 27 -31.97 72.77 65.86
N ALA A 28 -31.02 73.40 66.49
CA ALA A 28 -29.60 73.36 66.10
C ALA A 28 -29.02 71.98 66.29
N VAL A 29 -29.34 71.26 67.38
CA VAL A 29 -28.91 69.90 67.61
C VAL A 29 -29.57 68.95 66.58
N ILE A 30 -30.90 69.11 66.29
CA ILE A 30 -31.59 68.30 65.25
C ILE A 30 -30.97 68.57 63.89
N GLY A 31 -30.68 69.87 63.57
CA GLY A 31 -29.97 70.21 62.31
C GLY A 31 -28.61 69.53 62.17
N LEU A 32 -27.82 69.52 63.30
CA LEU A 32 -26.50 68.85 63.32
C LEU A 32 -26.66 67.33 63.08
N TRP A 33 -27.65 66.69 63.72
CA TRP A 33 -27.96 65.26 63.50
C TRP A 33 -28.41 64.97 62.07
N LEU A 34 -29.23 65.83 61.46
CA LEU A 34 -29.63 65.66 60.05
C LEU A 34 -28.45 65.78 59.07
N VAL A 35 -27.49 66.75 59.35
CA VAL A 35 -26.26 66.85 58.56
C VAL A 35 -25.38 65.60 58.72
N LEU A 36 -25.18 65.13 59.98
CA LEU A 36 -24.43 63.95 60.25
C LEU A 36 -25.07 62.65 59.54
N PHE A 37 -26.38 62.58 59.64
CA PHE A 37 -27.12 61.44 58.97
C PHE A 37 -27.01 61.53 57.45
N SER A 38 -27.08 62.70 56.86
CA SER A 38 -26.85 63.00 55.45
C SER A 38 -25.45 62.51 55.00
N VAL A 39 -24.40 62.85 55.76
CA VAL A 39 -23.02 62.47 55.52
C VAL A 39 -22.85 60.95 55.61
N LEU A 40 -23.49 60.30 56.59
CA LEU A 40 -23.47 58.86 56.73
C LEU A 40 -24.17 58.13 55.52
N ILE A 41 -25.33 58.66 55.06
CA ILE A 41 -26.01 58.12 53.89
C ILE A 41 -25.15 58.28 52.64
N THR A 42 -24.56 59.48 52.42
CA THR A 42 -23.67 59.67 51.25
C THR A 42 -22.47 58.75 51.28
N ALA A 43 -21.82 58.54 52.44
CA ALA A 43 -20.72 57.59 52.59
C ALA A 43 -21.15 56.15 52.32
N ALA A 44 -22.34 55.76 52.81
CA ALA A 44 -22.87 54.46 52.56
C ALA A 44 -23.19 54.19 51.03
N VAL A 45 -23.75 55.21 50.37
CA VAL A 45 -24.02 55.17 48.93
C VAL A 45 -22.73 55.09 48.11
N ILE A 46 -21.74 55.91 48.50
CA ILE A 46 -20.42 55.87 47.83
C ILE A 46 -19.78 54.46 48.00
N ASN A 47 -19.79 53.91 49.21
CA ASN A 47 -19.25 52.55 49.45
C ASN A 47 -20.00 51.50 48.65
N TYR A 48 -21.32 51.56 48.58
CA TYR A 48 -22.14 50.66 47.78
C TYR A 48 -21.80 50.78 46.29
N LEU A 49 -21.66 51.99 45.75
CA LEU A 49 -21.28 52.21 44.36
C LEU A 49 -19.86 51.74 44.06
N VAL A 50 -18.89 51.97 44.94
CA VAL A 50 -17.52 51.45 44.76
C VAL A 50 -17.54 49.91 44.73
N TYR A 51 -18.26 49.26 45.64
CA TYR A 51 -18.37 47.82 45.69
C TYR A 51 -19.00 47.25 44.40
N THR A 52 -20.09 47.87 43.92
CA THR A 52 -20.72 47.42 42.67
C THR A 52 -19.85 47.62 41.43
N VAL A 53 -19.08 48.72 41.39
CA VAL A 53 -18.12 48.97 40.30
C VAL A 53 -16.96 47.96 40.33
N GLU A 54 -16.42 47.61 41.49
CA GLU A 54 -15.36 46.61 41.63
C GLU A 54 -15.88 45.22 41.19
N GLN A 55 -17.10 44.83 41.58
CA GLN A 55 -17.72 43.59 41.12
C GLN A 55 -17.89 43.55 39.57
N ALA A 56 -18.44 44.64 39.01
CA ALA A 56 -18.62 44.75 37.56
C ALA A 56 -17.28 44.71 36.79
N GLN A 57 -16.23 45.32 37.32
CA GLN A 57 -14.89 45.27 36.74
C GLN A 57 -14.28 43.85 36.80
N THR A 58 -14.44 43.13 37.92
CA THR A 58 -13.95 41.76 38.05
C THR A 58 -14.67 40.78 37.11
N GLU A 59 -15.99 40.94 36.98
CA GLU A 59 -16.78 40.16 36.04
C GLU A 59 -16.43 40.46 34.58
N GLN A 60 -16.21 41.72 34.24
CA GLN A 60 -15.75 42.14 32.92
C GLN A 60 -14.34 41.60 32.58
N ARG A 61 -13.42 41.59 33.53
CA ARG A 61 -12.08 40.96 33.37
C ARG A 61 -12.19 39.47 33.11
N LEU A 62 -13.00 38.76 33.90
CA LEU A 62 -13.22 37.31 33.75
C LEU A 62 -13.83 36.97 32.39
N LEU A 63 -14.83 37.73 31.93
CA LEU A 63 -15.44 37.57 30.63
C LEU A 63 -14.45 37.88 29.49
N SER A 64 -13.63 38.90 29.62
CA SER A 64 -12.60 39.21 28.61
C SER A 64 -11.54 38.13 28.52
N GLU A 65 -11.12 37.54 29.64
CA GLU A 65 -10.19 36.41 29.66
C GLU A 65 -10.80 35.15 29.04
N LYS A 66 -12.06 34.86 29.34
CA LYS A 66 -12.79 33.74 28.68
C LYS A 66 -12.93 33.95 27.19
N THR A 67 -13.24 35.15 26.72
CA THR A 67 -13.34 35.44 25.29
C THR A 67 -12.02 35.28 24.57
N LEU A 68 -10.90 35.71 25.16
CA LEU A 68 -9.55 35.53 24.62
C LEU A 68 -9.18 34.04 24.54
N ASN A 69 -9.48 33.26 25.59
CA ASN A 69 -9.22 31.83 25.61
C ASN A 69 -10.05 31.06 24.54
N LEU A 70 -11.35 31.42 24.42
CA LEU A 70 -12.23 30.83 23.40
C LEU A 70 -11.77 31.20 21.97
N GLN A 71 -11.32 32.42 21.74
CA GLN A 71 -10.77 32.84 20.46
C GLN A 71 -9.49 32.06 20.11
N ALA A 72 -8.59 31.87 21.11
CA ALA A 72 -7.40 31.04 20.90
C ALA A 72 -7.72 29.58 20.61
N GLU A 73 -8.74 29.01 21.24
CA GLU A 73 -9.22 27.66 21.00
C GLU A 73 -9.86 27.53 19.61
N LEU A 74 -10.69 28.50 19.22
CA LEU A 74 -11.25 28.56 17.87
C LEU A 74 -10.16 28.61 16.78
N ALA A 75 -9.14 29.47 16.98
CA ALA A 75 -8.03 29.56 16.04
C ALA A 75 -7.24 28.24 15.92
N LYS A 76 -7.05 27.51 17.03
CA LYS A 76 -6.43 26.17 17.02
C LYS A 76 -7.30 25.14 16.28
N LEU A 77 -8.61 25.15 16.50
CA LEU A 77 -9.53 24.25 15.83
C LEU A 77 -9.61 24.52 14.32
N GLU A 78 -9.62 25.79 13.92
CA GLU A 78 -9.58 26.19 12.51
C GLU A 78 -8.29 25.73 11.83
N ALA A 79 -7.14 25.93 12.47
CA ALA A 79 -5.85 25.45 11.95
C ALA A 79 -5.79 23.91 11.84
N ALA A 80 -6.29 23.21 12.87
CA ALA A 80 -6.37 21.74 12.83
C ALA A 80 -7.33 21.23 11.73
N ARG A 81 -8.44 21.93 11.53
CA ARG A 81 -9.38 21.61 10.43
C ARG A 81 -8.72 21.82 9.06
N GLU A 82 -7.98 22.90 8.88
CA GLU A 82 -7.30 23.18 7.61
C GLU A 82 -6.23 22.14 7.30
N THR A 83 -5.40 21.77 8.30
CA THR A 83 -4.41 20.70 8.14
C THR A 83 -5.05 19.36 7.80
N LEU A 84 -6.13 18.99 8.48
CA LEU A 84 -6.86 17.75 8.22
C LEU A 84 -7.49 17.75 6.82
N GLN A 85 -7.98 18.90 6.36
CA GLN A 85 -8.56 19.03 5.03
C GLN A 85 -7.50 18.92 3.92
N GLN A 86 -6.30 19.46 4.15
CA GLN A 86 -5.15 19.29 3.25
C GLN A 86 -4.69 17.81 3.21
N GLU A 87 -4.63 17.15 4.36
CA GLU A 87 -4.28 15.73 4.44
C GLU A 87 -5.30 14.85 3.71
N LEU A 88 -6.59 15.14 3.86
CA LEU A 88 -7.67 14.43 3.13
C LEU A 88 -7.54 14.61 1.61
N THR A 89 -7.24 15.80 1.13
CA THR A 89 -7.05 16.01 -0.32
C THR A 89 -5.84 15.25 -0.85
N LEU A 90 -4.72 15.27 -0.14
CA LEU A 90 -3.54 14.47 -0.50
C LEU A 90 -3.85 12.96 -0.54
N LYS A 91 -4.59 12.45 0.45
CA LYS A 91 -4.99 11.04 0.48
C LYS A 91 -5.95 10.69 -0.65
N GLN A 92 -6.85 11.60 -1.04
CA GLN A 92 -7.72 11.40 -2.20
C GLN A 92 -6.93 11.32 -3.52
N ASP A 93 -5.94 12.20 -3.71
CA ASP A 93 -5.08 12.19 -4.89
C ASP A 93 -4.23 10.90 -4.96
N GLU A 94 -3.66 10.45 -3.82
CA GLU A 94 -2.98 9.15 -3.73
C GLU A 94 -3.92 7.99 -4.11
N MET A 95 -5.15 7.99 -3.59
CA MET A 95 -6.15 6.95 -3.88
C MET A 95 -6.52 6.90 -5.36
N ILE A 96 -6.68 8.08 -6.02
CA ILE A 96 -6.94 8.16 -7.46
C ILE A 96 -5.77 7.53 -8.24
N LEU A 97 -4.53 7.87 -7.89
CA LEU A 97 -3.35 7.31 -8.54
C LEU A 97 -3.26 5.79 -8.36
N VAL A 98 -3.48 5.27 -7.15
CA VAL A 98 -3.47 3.82 -6.88
C VAL A 98 -4.58 3.11 -7.64
N THR A 99 -5.79 3.70 -7.70
CA THR A 99 -6.93 3.15 -8.46
C THR A 99 -6.63 3.11 -9.96
N GLN A 100 -5.99 4.14 -10.49
CA GLN A 100 -5.58 4.15 -11.90
C GLN A 100 -4.54 3.06 -12.18
N ARG A 101 -3.52 2.91 -11.34
CA ARG A 101 -2.50 1.85 -11.46
C ARG A 101 -3.11 0.45 -11.36
N LEU A 102 -4.06 0.27 -10.44
CA LEU A 102 -4.79 -0.99 -10.33
C LEU A 102 -5.56 -1.29 -11.63
N GLY A 103 -6.23 -0.31 -12.23
CA GLY A 103 -6.89 -0.46 -13.53
C GLY A 103 -5.94 -0.85 -14.66
N GLU A 104 -4.72 -0.31 -14.71
CA GLU A 104 -3.70 -0.72 -15.68
C GLU A 104 -3.28 -2.20 -15.48
N ILE A 105 -3.14 -2.64 -14.24
CA ILE A 105 -2.84 -4.04 -13.90
C ILE A 105 -4.02 -4.95 -14.30
N GLU A 106 -5.24 -4.60 -13.95
CA GLU A 106 -6.45 -5.35 -14.31
C GLU A 106 -6.58 -5.55 -15.82
N LEU A 107 -6.36 -4.47 -16.59
CA LEU A 107 -6.34 -4.54 -18.05
C LEU A 107 -5.27 -5.52 -18.55
N SER A 108 -4.06 -5.47 -18.00
CA SER A 108 -2.98 -6.39 -18.37
C SER A 108 -3.26 -7.84 -17.99
N LEU A 109 -4.14 -8.05 -17.00
CA LEU A 109 -4.58 -9.37 -16.53
C LEU A 109 -5.88 -9.84 -17.22
N GLY A 110 -6.48 -9.04 -18.14
CA GLY A 110 -7.74 -9.37 -18.80
C GLY A 110 -8.96 -9.39 -17.87
N LEU A 111 -8.95 -8.62 -16.78
CA LEU A 111 -10.02 -8.54 -15.79
C LEU A 111 -11.03 -7.44 -16.18
N GLU A 112 -11.81 -7.64 -17.25
CA GLU A 112 -12.68 -6.61 -17.83
C GLU A 112 -13.85 -6.15 -16.93
N ASN A 113 -14.25 -6.94 -15.93
CA ASN A 113 -15.42 -6.66 -15.07
C ASN A 113 -15.06 -6.18 -13.65
N ALA A 114 -13.83 -5.82 -13.39
CA ALA A 114 -13.36 -5.41 -12.06
C ALA A 114 -14.03 -4.12 -11.52
N GLN A 115 -14.65 -3.31 -12.39
CA GLN A 115 -15.35 -2.07 -12.01
C GLN A 115 -16.55 -2.24 -11.06
N TYR A 116 -17.10 -3.46 -10.94
CA TYR A 116 -18.27 -3.76 -10.10
C TYR A 116 -17.90 -4.23 -8.69
N HIS A 117 -16.61 -4.35 -8.38
CA HIS A 117 -16.12 -4.79 -7.08
C HIS A 117 -15.58 -3.61 -6.27
N ASP A 118 -15.61 -3.74 -4.93
CA ASP A 118 -14.94 -2.78 -4.06
C ASP A 118 -13.43 -2.78 -4.31
N PHE A 119 -12.75 -1.72 -3.91
CA PHE A 119 -11.30 -1.54 -4.15
C PHE A 119 -10.46 -2.68 -3.55
N GLU A 120 -10.82 -3.14 -2.34
CA GLU A 120 -10.13 -4.25 -1.67
C GLU A 120 -10.30 -5.56 -2.46
N ASP A 121 -11.53 -5.89 -2.89
CA ASP A 121 -11.80 -7.07 -3.71
C ASP A 121 -11.03 -7.04 -5.03
N ARG A 122 -10.96 -5.88 -5.69
CA ARG A 122 -10.22 -5.68 -6.93
C ARG A 122 -8.72 -5.93 -6.74
N LEU A 123 -8.15 -5.40 -5.66
CA LEU A 123 -6.74 -5.58 -5.30
C LEU A 123 -6.43 -7.07 -5.03
N ASP A 124 -7.30 -7.76 -4.29
CA ASP A 124 -7.14 -9.18 -4.00
C ASP A 124 -7.22 -10.04 -5.27
N ILE A 125 -8.19 -9.80 -6.14
CA ILE A 125 -8.33 -10.51 -7.42
C ILE A 125 -7.09 -10.29 -8.29
N ALA A 126 -6.63 -9.05 -8.43
CA ALA A 126 -5.43 -8.73 -9.21
C ALA A 126 -4.18 -9.39 -8.61
N THR A 127 -4.03 -9.41 -7.29
CA THR A 127 -2.91 -10.02 -6.57
C THR A 127 -2.91 -11.54 -6.74
N VAL A 128 -4.04 -12.20 -6.55
CA VAL A 128 -4.18 -13.64 -6.74
C VAL A 128 -3.90 -14.04 -8.19
N THR A 129 -4.46 -13.28 -9.14
CA THR A 129 -4.29 -13.57 -10.57
C THR A 129 -2.85 -13.35 -11.02
N SER A 130 -2.21 -12.25 -10.62
CA SER A 130 -0.81 -11.97 -10.95
C SER A 130 0.13 -13.00 -10.31
N SER A 131 -0.12 -13.40 -9.07
CA SER A 131 0.65 -14.43 -8.37
C SER A 131 0.56 -15.79 -9.07
N ALA A 132 -0.64 -16.19 -9.50
CA ALA A 132 -0.85 -17.42 -10.26
C ALA A 132 -0.12 -17.37 -11.62
N ARG A 133 -0.20 -16.26 -12.37
CA ARG A 133 0.53 -16.08 -13.64
C ARG A 133 2.04 -16.11 -13.46
N MET A 134 2.57 -15.44 -12.43
CA MET A 134 4.01 -15.49 -12.12
C MET A 134 4.46 -16.90 -11.75
N ALA A 135 3.69 -17.64 -10.94
CA ALA A 135 3.99 -19.02 -10.60
C ALA A 135 4.01 -19.91 -11.85
N MET A 136 3.07 -19.73 -12.77
CA MET A 136 3.08 -20.46 -14.04
C MET A 136 4.31 -20.16 -14.88
N LEU A 137 4.69 -18.88 -15.03
CA LEU A 137 5.88 -18.48 -15.78
C LEU A 137 7.20 -18.93 -15.12
N GLN A 138 7.19 -19.23 -13.83
CA GLN A 138 8.36 -19.79 -13.12
C GLN A 138 8.45 -21.30 -13.27
N LEU A 139 7.31 -22.00 -13.27
CA LEU A 139 7.22 -23.45 -13.11
C LEU A 139 6.94 -24.21 -14.42
N VAL A 140 6.35 -23.55 -15.42
CA VAL A 140 6.09 -24.10 -16.75
C VAL A 140 7.15 -23.60 -17.73
N PRO A 141 7.77 -24.47 -18.55
CA PRO A 141 8.78 -24.07 -19.51
C PRO A 141 8.35 -22.91 -20.39
N ASN A 142 9.20 -21.85 -20.48
CA ASN A 142 8.92 -20.68 -21.32
C ASN A 142 10.22 -19.93 -21.67
N GLY A 143 10.15 -19.13 -22.74
CA GLY A 143 11.33 -18.44 -23.26
C GLY A 143 12.28 -19.36 -24.02
N SER A 144 13.31 -18.77 -24.66
CA SER A 144 14.32 -19.52 -25.39
C SER A 144 15.35 -20.14 -24.44
N PRO A 145 15.71 -21.44 -24.61
CA PRO A 145 16.74 -22.06 -23.77
C PRO A 145 18.16 -21.59 -24.08
N LEU A 146 18.39 -20.94 -25.21
CA LEU A 146 19.69 -20.39 -25.60
C LEU A 146 19.53 -19.27 -26.63
N ASP A 147 20.61 -18.49 -26.84
CA ASP A 147 20.71 -17.62 -27.99
C ASP A 147 21.07 -18.43 -29.24
N PHE A 148 20.28 -18.30 -30.30
CA PHE A 148 20.45 -19.07 -31.53
C PHE A 148 20.44 -18.17 -32.77
N ASN A 149 21.22 -18.58 -33.79
CA ASN A 149 21.29 -17.83 -35.04
C ASN A 149 20.00 -17.96 -35.87
N LYS A 150 19.48 -19.19 -35.99
CA LYS A 150 18.24 -19.50 -36.70
C LYS A 150 17.68 -20.84 -36.24
N ARG A 151 16.37 -21.03 -36.44
CA ARG A 151 15.71 -22.31 -36.32
C ARG A 151 15.89 -23.10 -37.60
N SER A 152 16.71 -24.15 -37.57
CA SER A 152 17.01 -25.02 -38.73
C SER A 152 15.92 -26.03 -39.01
N SER A 153 15.14 -26.43 -37.98
CA SER A 153 14.03 -27.33 -38.16
C SER A 153 12.89 -27.08 -37.19
N ARG A 154 11.66 -27.27 -37.68
CA ARG A 154 10.41 -27.07 -36.93
C ARG A 154 9.89 -28.40 -36.34
N PHE A 155 9.04 -28.30 -35.34
CA PHE A 155 8.23 -29.39 -34.80
C PHE A 155 7.24 -29.92 -35.83
N GLY A 156 6.94 -31.21 -35.77
CA GLY A 156 5.91 -31.85 -36.58
C GLY A 156 6.44 -32.71 -37.75
N VAL A 157 5.58 -33.09 -38.69
CA VAL A 157 5.91 -34.01 -39.79
C VAL A 157 6.79 -33.32 -40.82
N ARG A 158 8.00 -33.88 -41.05
CA ARG A 158 8.97 -33.40 -42.06
C ARG A 158 9.70 -34.54 -42.74
N ASN A 159 10.37 -34.29 -43.85
CA ASN A 159 11.33 -35.25 -44.41
C ASN A 159 12.56 -35.32 -43.50
N HIS A 160 12.92 -36.52 -43.06
CA HIS A 160 14.06 -36.72 -42.18
C HIS A 160 15.37 -36.48 -42.95
N PRO A 161 16.29 -35.61 -42.48
CA PRO A 161 17.45 -35.16 -43.25
C PRO A 161 18.43 -36.29 -43.59
N ILE A 162 18.47 -37.35 -42.76
CA ILE A 162 19.36 -38.52 -42.97
C ILE A 162 18.64 -39.69 -43.66
N LEU A 163 17.39 -39.92 -43.30
CA LEU A 163 16.64 -41.11 -43.76
C LEU A 163 15.82 -40.85 -45.04
N GLY A 164 15.61 -39.63 -45.47
CA GLY A 164 14.84 -39.25 -46.64
C GLY A 164 13.33 -39.57 -46.57
N LYS A 165 12.85 -40.12 -45.44
CA LYS A 165 11.45 -40.50 -45.21
C LYS A 165 10.69 -39.49 -44.37
N ARG A 166 9.38 -39.38 -44.56
CA ARG A 166 8.52 -38.54 -43.68
C ARG A 166 8.55 -39.08 -42.25
N LYS A 167 8.98 -38.26 -41.30
CA LYS A 167 9.03 -38.61 -39.88
C LYS A 167 8.55 -37.42 -39.05
N HIS A 168 7.90 -37.71 -37.93
CA HIS A 168 7.54 -36.70 -36.97
C HIS A 168 8.79 -36.23 -36.20
N HIS A 169 9.03 -34.94 -36.14
CA HIS A 169 10.08 -34.25 -35.35
C HIS A 169 9.47 -33.83 -34.02
N ASN A 170 9.89 -34.44 -32.91
CA ASN A 170 9.32 -34.25 -31.59
C ASN A 170 9.75 -32.93 -30.94
N GLY A 171 10.66 -32.16 -31.56
CA GLY A 171 11.20 -30.94 -31.05
C GLY A 171 11.43 -29.88 -32.13
N ILE A 172 12.31 -28.96 -31.82
CA ILE A 172 12.85 -27.99 -32.77
C ILE A 172 14.37 -28.04 -32.75
N ASP A 173 15.01 -27.69 -33.89
CA ASP A 173 16.45 -27.60 -33.97
C ASP A 173 16.88 -26.12 -34.06
N LEU A 174 17.67 -25.68 -33.10
CA LEU A 174 18.17 -24.31 -32.94
C LEU A 174 19.67 -24.29 -33.24
N THR A 175 20.04 -23.66 -34.35
CA THR A 175 21.45 -23.58 -34.77
C THR A 175 22.24 -22.66 -33.85
N ALA A 176 23.23 -23.21 -33.20
CA ALA A 176 24.13 -22.49 -32.30
C ALA A 176 25.56 -23.05 -32.39
N PRO A 177 26.61 -22.23 -32.25
CA PRO A 177 27.97 -22.71 -32.16
C PRO A 177 28.17 -23.73 -31.04
N LYS A 178 29.12 -24.64 -31.22
CA LYS A 178 29.53 -25.54 -30.15
C LYS A 178 29.99 -24.73 -28.92
N GLY A 179 29.57 -25.11 -27.72
CA GLY A 179 29.89 -24.41 -26.47
C GLY A 179 28.93 -23.28 -26.10
N THR A 180 27.93 -22.93 -26.96
CA THR A 180 26.88 -21.95 -26.60
C THR A 180 26.14 -22.41 -25.34
N PRO A 181 26.03 -21.55 -24.31
CA PRO A 181 25.35 -21.91 -23.06
C PRO A 181 23.85 -22.16 -23.25
N ILE A 182 23.34 -23.16 -22.55
CA ILE A 182 21.92 -23.54 -22.52
C ILE A 182 21.39 -23.31 -21.11
N PHE A 183 20.22 -22.74 -20.99
CA PHE A 183 19.60 -22.34 -19.73
C PHE A 183 18.27 -23.07 -19.50
N ALA A 184 17.93 -23.31 -18.23
CA ALA A 184 16.68 -23.93 -17.85
C ALA A 184 15.50 -22.96 -18.12
N PRO A 185 14.43 -23.39 -18.82
CA PRO A 185 13.29 -22.54 -19.18
C PRO A 185 12.27 -22.40 -18.03
N ALA A 186 12.41 -23.19 -16.97
CA ALA A 186 11.60 -23.19 -15.76
C ALA A 186 12.35 -23.90 -14.63
N ASP A 187 11.89 -23.71 -13.40
CA ASP A 187 12.36 -24.51 -12.27
C ASP A 187 12.08 -25.99 -12.48
N GLY A 188 12.96 -26.87 -11.98
CA GLY A 188 12.78 -28.29 -12.14
C GLY A 188 13.85 -29.15 -11.47
N VAL A 189 13.77 -30.43 -11.74
CA VAL A 189 14.73 -31.45 -11.28
C VAL A 189 15.30 -32.17 -12.48
N VAL A 190 16.61 -32.32 -12.51
CA VAL A 190 17.31 -33.07 -13.56
C VAL A 190 16.96 -34.55 -13.44
N GLU A 191 16.20 -35.06 -14.42
CA GLU A 191 15.73 -36.45 -14.47
C GLU A 191 16.78 -37.36 -15.12
N VAL A 192 17.40 -36.90 -16.23
CA VAL A 192 18.37 -37.71 -16.99
C VAL A 192 19.53 -36.84 -17.44
N VAL A 193 20.75 -37.27 -17.17
CA VAL A 193 22.00 -36.85 -17.82
C VAL A 193 22.63 -38.10 -18.44
N ARG A 194 22.77 -38.15 -19.77
CA ARG A 194 23.30 -39.33 -20.48
C ARG A 194 24.27 -38.91 -21.58
N ARG A 195 25.50 -39.47 -21.58
CA ARG A 195 26.45 -39.36 -22.66
C ARG A 195 26.23 -40.49 -23.69
N SER A 196 26.19 -40.14 -24.96
CA SER A 196 26.04 -41.07 -26.06
C SER A 196 26.58 -40.47 -27.36
N ASN A 197 27.04 -41.35 -28.26
CA ASN A 197 27.48 -40.99 -29.61
C ASN A 197 26.44 -41.38 -30.69
N THR A 198 25.27 -41.87 -30.32
CA THR A 198 24.23 -42.29 -31.23
C THR A 198 22.91 -41.60 -30.91
N GLY A 199 21.99 -41.54 -31.88
CA GLY A 199 20.67 -40.95 -31.69
C GLY A 199 20.71 -39.51 -31.19
N TYR A 200 20.14 -39.25 -30.04
CA TYR A 200 20.14 -37.92 -29.40
C TYR A 200 21.55 -37.44 -28.94
N GLY A 201 22.59 -38.28 -29.02
CA GLY A 201 23.89 -37.93 -28.49
C GLY A 201 23.89 -37.71 -26.99
N ASN A 202 24.64 -36.72 -26.53
CA ASN A 202 24.59 -36.27 -25.14
C ASN A 202 23.21 -35.62 -24.86
N LEU A 203 22.51 -36.16 -23.87
CA LEU A 203 21.10 -35.88 -23.58
C LEU A 203 20.93 -35.42 -22.13
N LEU A 204 20.20 -34.32 -21.94
CA LEU A 204 19.68 -33.85 -20.67
C LEU A 204 18.16 -33.79 -20.69
N LYS A 205 17.50 -34.29 -19.66
CA LYS A 205 16.05 -34.14 -19.46
C LYS A 205 15.78 -33.55 -18.09
N ILE A 206 14.97 -32.53 -18.03
CA ILE A 206 14.54 -31.85 -16.79
C ILE A 206 13.04 -32.06 -16.63
N ARG A 207 12.62 -32.49 -15.46
CA ARG A 207 11.22 -32.56 -15.07
C ARG A 207 10.83 -31.29 -14.34
N HIS A 208 9.81 -30.63 -14.85
CA HIS A 208 9.24 -29.41 -14.29
C HIS A 208 7.94 -29.73 -13.54
N ALA A 209 7.31 -28.71 -12.99
CA ALA A 209 6.02 -28.84 -12.31
C ALA A 209 4.90 -29.27 -13.28
N PHE A 210 3.80 -29.71 -12.73
CA PHE A 210 2.52 -29.99 -13.40
C PHE A 210 2.60 -31.02 -14.54
N GLY A 211 3.61 -31.87 -14.54
CA GLY A 211 3.77 -32.94 -15.58
C GLY A 211 4.50 -32.47 -16.84
N PHE A 212 5.07 -31.29 -16.84
CA PHE A 212 5.96 -30.83 -17.91
C PHE A 212 7.37 -31.39 -17.78
N SER A 213 8.04 -31.53 -18.92
CA SER A 213 9.49 -31.78 -18.97
C SER A 213 10.08 -31.17 -20.23
N SER A 214 11.36 -30.82 -20.15
CA SER A 214 12.15 -30.35 -21.27
C SER A 214 13.31 -31.31 -21.54
N LEU A 215 13.65 -31.49 -22.83
CA LEU A 215 14.71 -32.38 -23.29
C LEU A 215 15.64 -31.62 -24.19
N TYR A 216 16.96 -31.84 -23.98
CA TYR A 216 18.04 -31.19 -24.68
C TYR A 216 18.98 -32.29 -25.25
N ALA A 217 19.22 -32.24 -26.53
CA ALA A 217 20.05 -33.24 -27.19
C ALA A 217 21.18 -32.62 -28.02
N HIS A 218 22.05 -33.50 -28.51
CA HIS A 218 23.29 -33.14 -29.24
C HIS A 218 24.25 -32.27 -28.47
N LEU A 219 24.18 -32.32 -27.10
CA LEU A 219 24.96 -31.48 -26.21
C LEU A 219 26.47 -31.70 -26.29
N ASP A 220 27.26 -30.70 -25.96
CA ASP A 220 28.70 -30.80 -25.82
C ASP A 220 29.05 -31.25 -24.39
N ASP A 221 28.62 -30.50 -23.39
CA ASP A 221 28.87 -30.82 -21.98
C ASP A 221 27.71 -30.42 -21.07
N PHE A 222 27.72 -30.93 -19.83
CA PHE A 222 26.71 -30.72 -18.82
C PHE A 222 27.27 -29.90 -17.68
N ASN A 223 26.45 -28.97 -17.15
CA ASN A 223 26.72 -28.17 -15.95
C ASN A 223 25.95 -28.65 -14.71
N VAL A 224 25.17 -29.72 -14.86
CA VAL A 224 24.29 -30.30 -13.82
C VAL A 224 24.39 -31.84 -13.83
N THR A 225 23.93 -32.47 -12.76
CA THR A 225 23.93 -33.93 -12.59
C THR A 225 22.52 -34.44 -12.31
N ASN A 226 22.28 -35.74 -12.45
CA ASN A 226 21.00 -36.37 -12.11
C ASN A 226 20.59 -36.03 -10.67
N GLY A 227 19.32 -35.71 -10.47
CA GLY A 227 18.76 -35.33 -9.18
C GLY A 227 19.02 -33.88 -8.75
N SER A 228 19.82 -33.10 -9.49
CA SER A 228 20.03 -31.68 -9.20
C SER A 228 18.73 -30.90 -9.38
N PHE A 229 18.41 -30.02 -8.41
CA PHE A 229 17.42 -28.95 -8.59
C PHE A 229 18.02 -27.85 -9.44
N VAL A 230 17.26 -27.30 -10.37
CA VAL A 230 17.64 -26.19 -11.23
C VAL A 230 16.59 -25.08 -11.16
N HIS A 231 17.05 -23.84 -11.20
CA HIS A 231 16.21 -22.67 -11.28
C HIS A 231 16.08 -22.20 -12.73
N LYS A 232 14.97 -21.58 -13.04
CA LYS A 232 14.77 -20.89 -14.33
C LYS A 232 15.91 -19.92 -14.60
N GLY A 233 16.47 -19.95 -15.80
CA GLY A 233 17.62 -19.13 -16.19
C GLY A 233 18.97 -19.66 -15.71
N GLN A 234 19.03 -20.78 -14.98
CA GLN A 234 20.30 -21.41 -14.61
C GLN A 234 20.94 -22.08 -15.82
N LYS A 235 22.26 -21.91 -16.00
CA LYS A 235 23.03 -22.64 -17.02
C LYS A 235 23.06 -24.13 -16.68
N ILE A 236 22.62 -24.97 -17.63
CA ILE A 236 22.46 -26.42 -17.44
C ILE A 236 23.37 -27.26 -18.33
N ALA A 237 23.75 -26.75 -19.51
CA ALA A 237 24.55 -27.48 -20.50
C ALA A 237 25.18 -26.50 -21.50
N THR A 238 25.87 -27.06 -22.49
CA THR A 238 26.34 -26.35 -23.68
C THR A 238 25.93 -27.08 -24.96
N ALA A 239 25.61 -26.30 -26.01
CA ALA A 239 25.28 -26.83 -27.33
C ALA A 239 26.48 -27.54 -27.98
N GLY A 240 26.22 -28.62 -28.71
CA GLY A 240 27.23 -29.44 -29.31
C GLY A 240 26.87 -29.99 -30.69
N ASN A 241 27.45 -31.13 -31.02
CA ASN A 241 27.22 -31.85 -32.29
C ASN A 241 27.36 -33.38 -32.09
N THR A 242 26.91 -33.90 -30.94
CA THR A 242 27.05 -35.32 -30.58
C THR A 242 25.87 -36.14 -31.12
N GLY A 243 26.07 -37.45 -31.30
CA GLY A 243 25.04 -38.35 -31.79
C GLY A 243 24.73 -38.19 -33.30
N SER A 244 23.44 -38.37 -33.66
CA SER A 244 23.00 -38.28 -35.07
C SER A 244 22.72 -36.81 -35.46
N SER A 245 23.77 -36.00 -35.51
CA SER A 245 23.72 -34.60 -35.89
C SER A 245 24.64 -34.31 -37.09
N THR A 246 24.23 -33.40 -37.97
CA THR A 246 24.98 -33.02 -39.18
C THR A 246 25.75 -31.71 -39.03
N ALA A 247 25.38 -30.88 -38.05
CA ALA A 247 26.04 -29.61 -37.76
C ALA A 247 25.72 -29.18 -36.31
N PRO A 248 26.51 -28.30 -35.69
CA PRO A 248 26.26 -27.84 -34.31
C PRO A 248 24.90 -27.17 -34.18
N HIS A 249 24.08 -27.71 -33.29
CA HIS A 249 22.74 -27.21 -32.96
C HIS A 249 22.25 -27.79 -31.62
N LEU A 250 21.26 -27.16 -31.01
CA LEU A 250 20.47 -27.74 -29.94
C LEU A 250 19.19 -28.35 -30.53
N HIS A 251 18.97 -29.64 -30.29
CA HIS A 251 17.64 -30.26 -30.44
C HIS A 251 16.90 -30.10 -29.11
N TYR A 252 15.73 -29.40 -29.14
CA TYR A 252 14.96 -29.04 -27.97
C TYR A 252 13.52 -29.53 -28.04
N GLU A 253 13.08 -30.25 -27.02
CA GLU A 253 11.73 -30.77 -26.91
C GLU A 253 11.06 -30.27 -25.62
N ILE A 254 9.74 -30.04 -25.66
CA ILE A 254 8.88 -29.86 -24.50
C ILE A 254 7.85 -30.97 -24.50
N HIS A 255 7.64 -31.59 -23.34
CA HIS A 255 6.68 -32.68 -23.16
C HIS A 255 5.69 -32.31 -22.05
N PHE A 256 4.44 -32.78 -22.20
CA PHE A 256 3.42 -32.81 -21.17
C PHE A 256 2.90 -34.23 -21.03
N LEU A 257 3.06 -34.85 -19.84
CA LEU A 257 2.74 -36.23 -19.58
C LEU A 257 3.32 -37.16 -20.68
N ASP A 258 4.61 -37.01 -20.96
CA ASP A 258 5.43 -37.69 -21.95
C ASP A 258 4.98 -37.52 -23.42
N ARG A 259 3.97 -36.72 -23.71
CA ARG A 259 3.58 -36.35 -25.07
C ARG A 259 4.34 -35.08 -25.50
N SER A 260 5.01 -35.12 -26.64
CA SER A 260 5.73 -33.96 -27.20
C SER A 260 4.74 -32.86 -27.65
N LEU A 261 5.05 -31.66 -27.31
CA LEU A 261 4.35 -30.41 -27.66
C LEU A 261 5.24 -29.58 -28.56
N ASN A 262 4.65 -28.58 -29.25
CA ASN A 262 5.43 -27.67 -30.08
C ASN A 262 6.25 -26.68 -29.21
N PRO A 263 7.59 -26.80 -29.10
CA PRO A 263 8.38 -25.95 -28.24
C PRO A 263 8.32 -24.47 -28.62
N GLN A 264 8.02 -24.13 -29.87
CA GLN A 264 7.91 -22.75 -30.33
C GLN A 264 6.83 -21.98 -29.56
N HIS A 265 5.70 -22.58 -29.25
CA HIS A 265 4.60 -21.92 -28.52
C HIS A 265 5.05 -21.51 -27.10
N PHE A 266 5.87 -22.34 -26.47
CA PHE A 266 6.42 -22.10 -25.14
C PHE A 266 7.58 -21.08 -25.18
N MET A 267 8.45 -21.12 -26.20
CA MET A 267 9.53 -20.17 -26.36
C MET A 267 9.04 -18.75 -26.58
N GLU A 268 7.90 -18.57 -27.25
CA GLU A 268 7.26 -17.28 -27.50
C GLU A 268 6.40 -16.80 -26.33
N TRP A 269 6.10 -17.67 -25.36
CA TRP A 269 5.21 -17.40 -24.25
C TRP A 269 5.88 -16.56 -23.16
N ASN A 270 5.20 -15.48 -22.75
CA ASN A 270 5.67 -14.53 -21.73
C ASN A 270 4.47 -13.82 -21.06
N SER A 271 4.72 -12.86 -20.16
CA SER A 271 3.68 -12.13 -19.47
C SER A 271 2.78 -11.29 -20.38
N GLY A 272 3.31 -10.77 -21.50
CA GLY A 272 2.56 -9.91 -22.42
C GLY A 272 1.62 -10.66 -23.36
N ASN A 273 1.80 -11.98 -23.52
CA ASN A 273 0.95 -12.84 -24.37
C ASN A 273 0.49 -14.09 -23.64
N PHE A 274 0.20 -13.95 -22.34
CA PHE A 274 0.01 -15.07 -21.41
C PHE A 274 -1.06 -16.07 -21.88
N ASP A 275 -2.21 -15.61 -22.35
CA ASP A 275 -3.34 -16.47 -22.74
C ASP A 275 -3.15 -17.14 -24.11
N LEU A 276 -2.21 -16.65 -24.94
CA LEU A 276 -1.95 -17.19 -26.28
C LEU A 276 -1.47 -18.66 -26.25
N LEU A 277 -0.75 -19.08 -25.20
CA LEU A 277 -0.32 -20.49 -25.04
C LEU A 277 -1.51 -21.39 -24.87
N PHE A 278 -2.56 -20.97 -24.15
CA PHE A 278 -3.76 -21.77 -23.88
C PHE A 278 -4.56 -22.02 -25.15
N GLU A 279 -4.60 -21.04 -26.04
CA GLU A 279 -5.23 -21.16 -27.35
C GLU A 279 -4.46 -22.11 -28.27
N LYS A 280 -3.12 -22.10 -28.24
CA LYS A 280 -2.28 -22.93 -29.09
C LYS A 280 -2.16 -24.36 -28.60
N GLU A 281 -2.17 -24.62 -27.28
CA GLU A 281 -2.00 -25.94 -26.66
C GLU A 281 -3.28 -26.39 -25.93
N ARG A 282 -4.41 -26.42 -26.66
CA ARG A 282 -5.76 -26.79 -26.15
C ARG A 282 -5.87 -28.19 -25.57
N SER A 283 -4.89 -29.05 -25.81
CA SER A 283 -4.84 -30.39 -25.25
C SER A 283 -4.52 -30.45 -23.75
N ILE A 284 -4.12 -29.33 -23.16
CA ILE A 284 -3.87 -29.17 -21.74
C ILE A 284 -5.08 -28.45 -21.13
N LYS A 285 -5.56 -28.93 -19.98
CA LYS A 285 -6.64 -28.26 -19.24
C LYS A 285 -6.10 -27.12 -18.38
N TRP A 286 -5.80 -26.01 -19.02
CA TRP A 286 -5.21 -24.83 -18.39
C TRP A 286 -6.08 -24.26 -17.28
N ASP A 287 -7.41 -24.20 -17.46
CA ASP A 287 -8.34 -23.66 -16.45
C ASP A 287 -8.18 -24.36 -15.11
N SER A 288 -8.02 -25.68 -15.13
CA SER A 288 -7.81 -26.48 -13.92
C SER A 288 -6.50 -26.13 -13.21
N LEU A 289 -5.43 -25.86 -13.96
CA LEU A 289 -4.14 -25.43 -13.41
C LEU A 289 -4.21 -24.00 -12.85
N VAL A 290 -4.81 -23.09 -13.60
CA VAL A 290 -5.00 -21.69 -13.16
C VAL A 290 -5.81 -21.65 -11.87
N THR A 291 -6.97 -22.31 -11.82
CA THR A 291 -7.84 -22.38 -10.64
C THR A 291 -7.08 -22.93 -9.41
N MET A 292 -6.30 -23.99 -9.60
CA MET A 292 -5.50 -24.57 -8.52
C MET A 292 -4.46 -23.56 -7.97
N LEU A 293 -3.79 -22.83 -8.84
CA LEU A 293 -2.79 -21.84 -8.44
C LEU A 293 -3.43 -20.61 -7.80
N GLN A 294 -4.56 -20.14 -8.31
CA GLN A 294 -5.33 -19.05 -7.71
C GLN A 294 -5.83 -19.44 -6.31
N THR A 295 -6.35 -20.65 -6.12
CA THR A 295 -6.76 -21.15 -4.80
C THR A 295 -5.59 -21.18 -3.81
N LYS A 296 -4.40 -21.62 -4.25
CA LYS A 296 -3.21 -21.60 -3.40
C LYS A 296 -2.79 -20.16 -3.04
N ALA A 297 -2.80 -19.25 -4.01
CA ALA A 297 -2.45 -17.85 -3.80
C ALA A 297 -3.42 -17.17 -2.83
N SER A 298 -4.74 -17.36 -2.99
CA SER A 298 -5.75 -16.81 -2.08
C SER A 298 -5.63 -17.33 -0.65
N THR A 299 -5.40 -18.64 -0.49
CA THR A 299 -5.16 -19.25 0.83
C THR A 299 -3.92 -18.66 1.51
N GLN A 300 -2.86 -18.42 0.76
CA GLN A 300 -1.63 -17.84 1.29
C GLN A 300 -1.82 -16.38 1.70
N LEU A 301 -2.61 -15.62 0.96
CA LEU A 301 -2.98 -14.24 1.25
C LEU A 301 -3.79 -14.17 2.56
N GLN A 302 -4.80 -15.04 2.73
CA GLN A 302 -5.59 -15.14 3.96
C GLN A 302 -4.74 -15.51 5.19
N LEU A 303 -3.78 -16.43 5.02
CA LEU A 303 -2.88 -16.81 6.12
C LEU A 303 -1.92 -15.68 6.51
N SER A 304 -1.48 -14.84 5.57
CA SER A 304 -0.64 -13.68 5.87
C SER A 304 -1.42 -12.60 6.60
N SER A 305 -2.65 -12.29 6.18
CA SER A 305 -3.50 -11.29 6.84
C SER A 305 -3.88 -11.68 8.28
N LEU A 306 -4.14 -12.97 8.53
CA LEU A 306 -4.38 -13.49 9.89
C LEU A 306 -3.13 -13.35 10.81
N LYS A 307 -1.95 -13.54 10.26
CA LYS A 307 -0.68 -13.41 10.99
C LYS A 307 -0.39 -11.97 11.38
N ASP A 308 -0.68 -11.03 10.46
CA ASP A 308 -0.51 -9.60 10.70
C ASP A 308 -1.51 -9.08 11.75
N ALA A 309 -2.76 -9.57 11.72
CA ALA A 309 -3.77 -9.27 12.74
C ALA A 309 -3.38 -9.76 14.13
N GLN A 310 -2.83 -10.97 14.26
CA GLN A 310 -2.33 -11.51 15.54
C GLN A 310 -1.09 -10.78 16.06
N SER A 311 -0.21 -10.31 15.16
CA SER A 311 0.98 -9.57 15.58
C SER A 311 0.66 -8.15 16.05
N SER A 312 -0.41 -7.52 15.55
CA SER A 312 -0.90 -6.22 16.04
C SER A 312 -1.60 -6.31 17.41
N GLU A 313 -2.32 -7.41 17.69
CA GLU A 313 -2.93 -7.65 19.03
C GLU A 313 -1.92 -7.92 20.15
N ILE A 314 -0.72 -8.41 19.81
CA ILE A 314 0.34 -8.70 20.81
C ILE A 314 1.20 -7.44 21.10
N ALA A 315 1.10 -6.42 20.23
CA ALA A 315 1.88 -5.18 20.33
C ALA A 315 1.14 -4.02 21.06
N GLU A 316 -0.14 -4.19 21.40
CA GLU A 316 -0.93 -3.34 22.30
C GLU A 316 -0.93 -3.91 23.74
#